data_9d05a5bf454a245743a68ee2677800f9
#
_entry.id   9d05a5bf454a245743a68ee2677800f9
#
_cell.length_a   1.000
_cell.length_b   1.000
_cell.length_c   1.000
_cell.angle_alpha   90.00
_cell.angle_beta   90.00
_cell.angle_gamma   90.00
#
_symmetry.space_group_name_H-M   'P 1'
#
loop_
_entity.id
_entity.type
_entity.pdbx_description
1 polymer ?
#
loop_
_entity_poly.entity_id
_entity_poly.type
_entity_poly.pdbx_seq_one_letter_code
_entity_poly.pdbx_strand_id
1 'polypeptide(L)'
;MLFMFPRKNNSQTLNESVHTSDMSFHQRSKIATEVNEWLHLACQDRLSDLGMHAETYKEDFDLDRLPTGWGPYPSLDANDVRAKFISDVGIAFAWRFGAIVFVEVPKETRHREVDLLRESLGLPLRDPRVTAEKFFIFIDSARSAQVEYNRLVLPSINQERLGAVAQTLAQSVAMEYYEAVVTQAKVQVLAMLDRIRRQGRIAIPAMRLNSQIADASMAQAEVVGVLHLLDKPDTLWNDAEMESIYLDLRNAFDLEERFKSIEYKIETIKESLRIVLEARNSALAQRLEIIIIVLVGVEVMFSIFGRFHLFGW
;
A
#
# COMPACT_ATOMS: atom_id res chain seq x y z
N MET A 1 -3.09 9.22 48.53
CA MET A 1 -4.29 8.57 48.00
C MET A 1 -3.85 7.61 46.91
N LEU A 2 -3.62 6.33 47.26
CA LEU A 2 -3.09 5.28 46.39
C LEU A 2 -4.21 4.76 45.50
N PHE A 3 -4.05 4.86 44.16
CA PHE A 3 -4.91 4.13 43.22
C PHE A 3 -4.35 2.73 42.98
N MET A 4 -5.02 1.73 43.53
CA MET A 4 -4.82 0.32 43.26
C MET A 4 -5.42 -0.04 41.91
N PHE A 5 -4.61 -0.47 40.92
CA PHE A 5 -5.09 -1.12 39.70
C PHE A 5 -5.36 -2.62 39.98
N PRO A 6 -6.49 -3.16 39.51
CA PRO A 6 -6.74 -4.59 39.64
C PRO A 6 -5.84 -5.40 38.70
N ARG A 7 -5.14 -6.40 39.25
CA ARG A 7 -4.42 -7.42 38.49
C ARG A 7 -5.44 -8.22 37.64
N LYS A 8 -5.35 -8.09 36.28
CA LYS A 8 -6.03 -9.04 35.39
C LYS A 8 -5.41 -10.43 35.52
N ASN A 9 -6.27 -11.43 35.74
CA ASN A 9 -5.92 -12.83 35.84
C ASN A 9 -5.28 -13.34 34.55
N ASN A 10 -4.01 -13.77 34.62
CA ASN A 10 -3.22 -14.33 33.51
C ASN A 10 -3.75 -15.67 32.96
N SER A 11 -4.81 -16.25 33.54
CA SER A 11 -5.39 -17.52 33.12
C SER A 11 -6.44 -17.38 31.98
N GLN A 12 -7.03 -16.21 31.79
CA GLN A 12 -7.96 -15.97 30.67
C GLN A 12 -7.25 -15.69 29.35
N THR A 13 -6.11 -14.99 29.37
CA THR A 13 -5.34 -14.68 28.15
C THR A 13 -4.66 -15.91 27.54
N LEU A 14 -4.30 -16.91 28.33
CA LEU A 14 -3.73 -18.17 27.83
C LEU A 14 -4.79 -19.06 27.15
N ASN A 15 -6.02 -19.07 27.63
CA ASN A 15 -7.10 -19.83 26.99
C ASN A 15 -7.60 -19.21 25.71
N GLU A 16 -7.62 -17.89 25.60
CA GLU A 16 -8.00 -17.19 24.34
C GLU A 16 -6.95 -17.37 23.25
N SER A 17 -5.64 -17.37 23.58
CA SER A 17 -4.57 -17.58 22.61
C SER A 17 -4.50 -19.02 22.08
N VAL A 18 -4.83 -20.01 22.88
CA VAL A 18 -4.91 -21.43 22.46
C VAL A 18 -6.13 -21.67 21.57
N HIS A 19 -7.28 -21.06 21.90
CA HIS A 19 -8.50 -21.21 21.08
C HIS A 19 -8.39 -20.51 19.71
N THR A 20 -7.71 -19.36 19.62
CA THR A 20 -7.48 -18.67 18.35
C THR A 20 -6.46 -19.39 17.48
N SER A 21 -5.43 -20.01 18.05
CA SER A 21 -4.45 -20.82 17.31
C SER A 21 -5.06 -22.10 16.73
N ASP A 22 -5.93 -22.79 17.47
CA ASP A 22 -6.62 -24.01 17.00
C ASP A 22 -7.65 -23.70 15.91
N MET A 23 -8.42 -22.60 16.03
CA MET A 23 -9.34 -22.16 14.98
C MET A 23 -8.61 -21.77 13.69
N SER A 24 -7.46 -21.08 13.77
CA SER A 24 -6.67 -20.71 12.60
C SER A 24 -6.08 -21.94 11.90
N PHE A 25 -5.66 -22.97 12.65
CA PHE A 25 -5.13 -24.21 12.09
C PHE A 25 -6.22 -25.01 11.35
N HIS A 26 -7.43 -25.12 11.90
CA HIS A 26 -8.55 -25.81 11.25
C HIS A 26 -9.00 -25.08 9.97
N GLN A 27 -9.02 -23.74 9.96
CA GLN A 27 -9.36 -22.97 8.77
C GLN A 27 -8.28 -23.10 7.68
N ARG A 28 -6.99 -23.08 8.04
CA ARG A 28 -5.89 -23.34 7.10
C ARG A 28 -6.01 -24.72 6.45
N SER A 29 -6.27 -25.74 7.24
CA SER A 29 -6.42 -27.10 6.75
C SER A 29 -7.62 -27.23 5.80
N LYS A 30 -8.74 -26.56 6.09
CA LYS A 30 -9.93 -26.58 5.23
C LYS A 30 -9.66 -25.91 3.88
N ILE A 31 -9.13 -24.71 3.86
CA ILE A 31 -8.81 -23.99 2.61
C ILE A 31 -7.76 -24.76 1.81
N ALA A 32 -6.72 -25.33 2.45
CA ALA A 32 -5.74 -26.16 1.75
C ALA A 32 -6.37 -27.35 1.03
N THR A 33 -7.30 -28.04 1.69
CA THR A 33 -8.01 -29.19 1.09
C THR A 33 -8.87 -28.76 -0.08
N GLU A 34 -9.68 -27.71 0.08
CA GLU A 34 -10.57 -27.19 -0.96
C GLU A 34 -9.76 -26.72 -2.17
N VAL A 35 -8.64 -26.01 -1.96
CA VAL A 35 -7.75 -25.54 -3.04
C VAL A 35 -7.12 -26.71 -3.80
N ASN A 36 -6.59 -27.71 -3.09
CA ASN A 36 -5.95 -28.87 -3.74
C ASN A 36 -6.98 -29.69 -4.54
N GLU A 37 -8.19 -29.93 -4.01
CA GLU A 37 -9.26 -30.60 -4.72
C GLU A 37 -9.67 -29.83 -5.99
N TRP A 38 -9.84 -28.51 -5.87
CA TRP A 38 -10.18 -27.66 -6.99
C TRP A 38 -9.07 -27.63 -8.07
N LEU A 39 -7.80 -27.47 -7.66
CA LEU A 39 -6.67 -27.53 -8.60
C LEU A 39 -6.59 -28.87 -9.30
N HIS A 40 -6.85 -29.96 -8.58
CA HIS A 40 -6.87 -31.30 -9.18
C HIS A 40 -7.96 -31.44 -10.24
N LEU A 41 -9.17 -30.96 -9.96
CA LEU A 41 -10.29 -30.95 -10.90
C LEU A 41 -10.01 -30.02 -12.10
N ALA A 42 -9.52 -28.81 -11.86
CA ALA A 42 -9.15 -27.86 -12.91
C ALA A 42 -8.11 -28.44 -13.88
N CYS A 43 -7.12 -29.18 -13.35
CA CYS A 43 -6.11 -29.86 -14.18
C CYS A 43 -6.67 -31.09 -14.93
N GLN A 44 -7.67 -31.79 -14.37
CA GLN A 44 -8.29 -32.96 -15.03
C GLN A 44 -9.23 -32.57 -16.18
N ASP A 45 -9.99 -31.47 -16.02
CA ASP A 45 -10.96 -30.97 -16.99
C ASP A 45 -10.34 -30.25 -18.21
N ARG A 46 -9.00 -30.38 -18.40
CA ARG A 46 -8.24 -29.72 -19.48
C ARG A 46 -8.32 -28.19 -19.47
N LEU A 47 -8.48 -27.57 -18.33
CA LEU A 47 -8.14 -26.15 -18.21
C LEU A 47 -6.62 -26.02 -18.41
N SER A 48 -6.23 -25.77 -19.66
CA SER A 48 -4.83 -25.54 -20.01
C SER A 48 -4.33 -24.19 -19.48
N ASP A 49 -5.25 -23.31 -19.06
CA ASP A 49 -4.97 -21.97 -18.62
C ASP A 49 -5.90 -21.57 -17.45
N LEU A 50 -5.29 -20.99 -16.42
CA LEU A 50 -6.00 -20.37 -15.31
C LEU A 50 -5.95 -18.85 -15.45
N GLY A 51 -7.12 -18.23 -15.57
CA GLY A 51 -7.25 -16.78 -15.65
C GLY A 51 -7.17 -16.13 -14.28
N MET A 52 -6.27 -15.19 -14.13
CA MET A 52 -6.13 -14.38 -12.93
C MET A 52 -6.51 -12.93 -13.20
N HIS A 53 -7.16 -12.30 -12.22
CA HIS A 53 -7.54 -10.91 -12.28
C HIS A 53 -7.24 -10.23 -10.97
N ALA A 54 -6.31 -9.30 -10.96
CA ALA A 54 -5.94 -8.51 -9.81
C ALA A 54 -6.56 -7.13 -9.88
N GLU A 55 -6.96 -6.60 -8.73
CA GLU A 55 -7.48 -5.24 -8.57
C GLU A 55 -6.88 -4.65 -7.30
N THR A 56 -6.58 -3.35 -7.30
CA THR A 56 -6.19 -2.64 -6.08
C THR A 56 -7.14 -1.48 -5.80
N TYR A 57 -7.29 -1.18 -4.51
CA TYR A 57 -8.17 -0.15 -3.99
C TYR A 57 -7.35 0.82 -3.15
N LYS A 58 -7.90 2.02 -2.93
CA LYS A 58 -7.24 3.08 -2.19
C LYS A 58 -7.03 2.75 -0.70
N GLU A 59 -7.95 1.98 -0.14
CA GLU A 59 -7.99 1.70 1.28
C GLU A 59 -7.28 0.39 1.61
N ASP A 60 -6.55 0.39 2.73
CA ASP A 60 -6.05 -0.84 3.34
C ASP A 60 -7.21 -1.68 3.87
N PHE A 61 -7.06 -3.01 3.81
CA PHE A 61 -8.06 -3.93 4.30
C PHE A 61 -7.73 -4.40 5.72
N ASP A 62 -8.69 -4.20 6.63
CA ASP A 62 -8.65 -4.84 7.95
C ASP A 62 -9.05 -6.32 7.80
N LEU A 63 -8.04 -7.19 7.70
CA LEU A 63 -8.23 -8.62 7.42
C LEU A 63 -8.99 -9.37 8.53
N ASP A 64 -9.08 -8.80 9.72
CA ASP A 64 -9.80 -9.40 10.84
C ASP A 64 -11.30 -9.08 10.80
N ARG A 65 -11.70 -8.11 9.97
CA ARG A 65 -13.10 -7.71 9.75
C ARG A 65 -13.71 -8.27 8.46
N LEU A 66 -13.00 -9.13 7.76
CA LEU A 66 -13.52 -9.74 6.54
C LEU A 66 -14.76 -10.60 6.80
N PRO A 67 -15.67 -10.74 5.82
CA PRO A 67 -16.86 -11.59 5.95
C PRO A 67 -16.50 -13.06 6.20
N THR A 68 -17.48 -13.85 6.63
CA THR A 68 -17.29 -15.29 6.81
C THR A 68 -16.84 -15.97 5.51
N GLY A 69 -15.96 -16.95 5.61
CA GLY A 69 -15.39 -17.67 4.47
C GLY A 69 -13.99 -17.23 4.08
N TRP A 70 -13.54 -16.05 4.51
CA TRP A 70 -12.15 -15.64 4.37
C TRP A 70 -11.30 -16.24 5.49
N GLY A 71 -10.16 -16.83 5.14
CA GLY A 71 -9.25 -17.47 6.09
C GLY A 71 -7.80 -17.40 5.63
N PRO A 72 -6.85 -17.79 6.50
CA PRO A 72 -5.44 -17.80 6.16
C PRO A 72 -5.14 -18.82 5.06
N TYR A 73 -4.34 -18.42 4.07
CA TYR A 73 -3.85 -19.32 3.02
C TYR A 73 -2.57 -20.04 3.48
N PRO A 74 -2.43 -21.36 3.25
CA PRO A 74 -1.37 -22.16 3.88
C PRO A 74 0.05 -21.73 3.53
N SER A 75 0.29 -21.27 2.32
CA SER A 75 1.60 -20.92 1.80
C SER A 75 1.92 -19.41 1.87
N LEU A 76 1.05 -18.60 2.47
CA LEU A 76 1.24 -17.15 2.59
C LEU A 76 1.13 -16.70 4.04
N ASP A 77 1.70 -15.54 4.37
CA ASP A 77 1.61 -14.99 5.73
C ASP A 77 0.16 -14.64 6.07
N ALA A 78 -0.33 -15.25 7.14
CA ALA A 78 -1.68 -15.03 7.63
C ALA A 78 -1.93 -13.60 8.13
N ASN A 79 -0.89 -12.82 8.45
CA ASN A 79 -1.03 -11.43 8.87
C ASN A 79 -1.28 -10.50 7.70
N ASP A 80 -0.89 -10.88 6.50
CA ASP A 80 -0.87 -10.02 5.31
C ASP A 80 -1.92 -10.40 4.28
N VAL A 81 -2.42 -11.64 4.29
CA VAL A 81 -3.38 -12.13 3.31
C VAL A 81 -4.44 -13.03 3.91
N ARG A 82 -5.63 -12.97 3.32
CA ARG A 82 -6.71 -13.93 3.49
C ARG A 82 -7.16 -14.45 2.13
N ALA A 83 -7.56 -15.71 2.10
CA ALA A 83 -8.13 -16.34 0.92
C ALA A 83 -9.55 -16.83 1.19
N LYS A 84 -10.36 -16.84 0.14
CA LYS A 84 -11.72 -17.37 0.14
C LYS A 84 -11.93 -18.25 -1.07
N PHE A 85 -12.39 -19.46 -0.86
CA PHE A 85 -12.85 -20.32 -1.92
C PHE A 85 -14.29 -19.92 -2.33
N ILE A 86 -14.48 -19.61 -3.59
CA ILE A 86 -15.76 -19.14 -4.12
C ILE A 86 -16.46 -20.32 -4.82
N SER A 87 -17.20 -21.08 -4.00
CA SER A 87 -18.12 -22.18 -4.40
C SER A 87 -17.89 -22.75 -5.80
N ASP A 88 -17.04 -23.76 -5.94
CA ASP A 88 -16.74 -24.54 -7.15
C ASP A 88 -16.25 -23.74 -8.37
N VAL A 89 -16.13 -22.42 -8.25
CA VAL A 89 -15.79 -21.55 -9.38
C VAL A 89 -14.31 -21.13 -9.35
N GLY A 90 -13.76 -20.75 -8.19
CA GLY A 90 -12.39 -20.26 -8.09
C GLY A 90 -12.02 -19.73 -6.71
N ILE A 91 -10.91 -19.01 -6.64
CA ILE A 91 -10.34 -18.51 -5.40
C ILE A 91 -10.18 -17.01 -5.46
N ALA A 92 -10.45 -16.32 -4.34
CA ALA A 92 -10.11 -14.92 -4.13
C ALA A 92 -9.07 -14.79 -3.02
N PHE A 93 -8.12 -13.91 -3.21
CA PHE A 93 -7.12 -13.50 -2.23
C PHE A 93 -7.29 -12.02 -1.94
N ALA A 94 -7.22 -11.61 -0.68
CA ALA A 94 -7.26 -10.21 -0.26
C ALA A 94 -6.05 -9.91 0.61
N TRP A 95 -5.29 -8.88 0.22
CA TRP A 95 -4.11 -8.41 0.94
C TRP A 95 -4.44 -7.17 1.76
N ARG A 96 -3.75 -7.03 2.90
CA ARG A 96 -3.89 -5.88 3.81
C ARG A 96 -3.72 -4.54 3.09
N PHE A 97 -2.81 -4.43 2.14
CA PHE A 97 -2.56 -3.21 1.34
C PHE A 97 -3.61 -2.92 0.26
N GLY A 98 -4.81 -3.48 0.37
CA GLY A 98 -5.94 -3.14 -0.50
C GLY A 98 -5.94 -3.83 -1.87
N ALA A 99 -5.13 -4.86 -2.11
CA ALA A 99 -5.18 -5.63 -3.34
C ALA A 99 -6.08 -6.87 -3.20
N ILE A 100 -6.78 -7.21 -4.27
CA ILE A 100 -7.56 -8.44 -4.40
C ILE A 100 -7.14 -9.15 -5.69
N VAL A 101 -6.88 -10.45 -5.61
CA VAL A 101 -6.61 -11.30 -6.77
C VAL A 101 -7.67 -12.40 -6.83
N PHE A 102 -8.29 -12.51 -7.99
CA PHE A 102 -9.27 -13.56 -8.31
C PHE A 102 -8.66 -14.54 -9.31
N VAL A 103 -8.82 -15.83 -9.05
CA VAL A 103 -8.42 -16.93 -9.94
C VAL A 103 -9.65 -17.65 -10.38
N GLU A 104 -9.90 -17.72 -11.69
CA GLU A 104 -11.06 -18.38 -12.34
C GLU A 104 -12.43 -17.86 -11.87
N VAL A 105 -12.52 -16.64 -11.35
CA VAL A 105 -13.79 -16.08 -10.87
C VAL A 105 -14.44 -15.18 -11.94
N PRO A 106 -15.69 -15.46 -12.35
CA PRO A 106 -16.44 -14.65 -13.33
C PRO A 106 -16.61 -13.21 -12.85
N LYS A 107 -16.70 -12.29 -13.81
CA LYS A 107 -16.76 -10.84 -13.56
C LYS A 107 -17.89 -10.44 -12.60
N GLU A 108 -19.08 -11.01 -12.79
CA GLU A 108 -20.27 -10.70 -11.97
C GLU A 108 -20.06 -11.14 -10.52
N THR A 109 -19.46 -12.31 -10.33
CA THR A 109 -19.13 -12.85 -9.01
C THR A 109 -18.04 -12.00 -8.34
N ARG A 110 -17.00 -11.59 -9.10
CA ARG A 110 -15.96 -10.69 -8.55
C ARG A 110 -16.56 -9.40 -8.02
N HIS A 111 -17.42 -8.73 -8.78
CA HIS A 111 -18.05 -7.49 -8.34
C HIS A 111 -18.84 -7.71 -7.04
N ARG A 112 -19.63 -8.77 -6.98
CA ARG A 112 -20.39 -9.09 -5.76
C ARG A 112 -19.50 -9.36 -4.55
N GLU A 113 -18.41 -10.10 -4.72
CA GLU A 113 -17.46 -10.39 -3.63
C GLU A 113 -16.75 -9.11 -3.15
N VAL A 114 -16.39 -8.22 -4.07
CA VAL A 114 -15.81 -6.91 -3.72
C VAL A 114 -16.83 -6.05 -2.95
N ASP A 115 -18.08 -5.99 -3.39
CA ASP A 115 -19.12 -5.23 -2.70
C ASP A 115 -19.36 -5.76 -1.27
N LEU A 116 -19.44 -7.07 -1.09
CA LEU A 116 -19.56 -7.71 0.23
C LEU A 116 -18.35 -7.42 1.13
N LEU A 117 -17.15 -7.47 0.57
CA LEU A 117 -15.92 -7.15 1.29
C LEU A 117 -15.92 -5.69 1.73
N ARG A 118 -16.22 -4.76 0.85
CA ARG A 118 -16.27 -3.33 1.15
C ARG A 118 -17.36 -3.00 2.18
N GLU A 119 -18.52 -3.62 2.07
CA GLU A 119 -19.59 -3.47 3.06
C GLU A 119 -19.14 -3.91 4.47
N SER A 120 -18.46 -5.06 4.58
CA SER A 120 -17.97 -5.57 5.87
C SER A 120 -16.90 -4.67 6.50
N LEU A 121 -16.10 -4.02 5.66
CA LEU A 121 -15.07 -3.06 6.09
C LEU A 121 -15.62 -1.65 6.36
N GLY A 122 -16.89 -1.40 6.04
CA GLY A 122 -17.49 -0.07 6.14
C GLY A 122 -16.97 0.92 5.09
N LEU A 123 -16.45 0.43 3.96
CA LEU A 123 -15.91 1.23 2.87
C LEU A 123 -17.01 1.62 1.87
N PRO A 124 -16.88 2.76 1.16
CA PRO A 124 -17.85 3.19 0.15
C PRO A 124 -17.97 2.17 -1.00
N LEU A 125 -19.16 1.69 -1.30
CA LEU A 125 -19.39 0.70 -2.37
C LEU A 125 -19.05 1.21 -3.79
N ARG A 126 -19.04 2.52 -3.99
CA ARG A 126 -18.85 3.16 -5.31
C ARG A 126 -17.46 3.74 -5.54
N ASP A 127 -16.49 3.44 -4.68
CA ASP A 127 -15.13 3.90 -4.94
C ASP A 127 -14.55 3.15 -6.15
N PRO A 128 -14.11 3.86 -7.19
CA PRO A 128 -13.56 3.20 -8.35
C PRO A 128 -12.27 2.47 -7.96
N ARG A 129 -12.12 1.24 -8.42
CA ARG A 129 -10.82 0.58 -8.39
C ARG A 129 -9.81 1.45 -9.11
N VAL A 130 -8.60 1.48 -8.60
CA VAL A 130 -7.56 2.35 -9.14
C VAL A 130 -6.87 1.68 -10.31
N THR A 131 -6.54 0.41 -10.17
CA THR A 131 -5.88 -0.36 -11.23
C THR A 131 -6.39 -1.80 -11.28
N ALA A 132 -6.27 -2.43 -12.45
CA ALA A 132 -6.63 -3.82 -12.63
C ALA A 132 -5.75 -4.48 -13.70
N GLU A 133 -5.25 -5.65 -13.40
CA GLU A 133 -4.38 -6.43 -14.28
C GLU A 133 -4.95 -7.83 -14.52
N LYS A 134 -4.72 -8.37 -15.73
CA LYS A 134 -5.06 -9.74 -16.08
C LYS A 134 -3.80 -10.52 -16.37
N PHE A 135 -3.71 -11.69 -15.81
CA PHE A 135 -2.59 -12.60 -15.99
C PHE A 135 -3.10 -14.03 -16.18
N PHE A 136 -2.34 -14.87 -16.83
CA PHE A 136 -2.74 -16.25 -17.11
C PHE A 136 -1.66 -17.22 -16.67
N ILE A 137 -2.05 -18.32 -16.05
CA ILE A 137 -1.16 -19.46 -15.80
C ILE A 137 -1.52 -20.55 -16.79
N PHE A 138 -0.58 -20.91 -17.65
CA PHE A 138 -0.74 -21.98 -18.62
C PHE A 138 -0.02 -23.24 -18.10
N ILE A 139 -0.75 -24.36 -18.04
CA ILE A 139 -0.20 -25.62 -17.52
C ILE A 139 0.12 -26.54 -18.70
N ASP A 140 1.43 -26.82 -18.86
CA ASP A 140 1.95 -27.69 -19.92
C ASP A 140 3.10 -28.54 -19.38
N SER A 141 2.83 -29.82 -19.13
CA SER A 141 3.82 -30.76 -18.57
C SER A 141 4.98 -31.05 -19.51
N ALA A 142 4.89 -30.70 -20.80
CA ALA A 142 5.94 -30.89 -21.78
C ALA A 142 6.93 -29.71 -21.86
N ARG A 143 6.62 -28.59 -21.20
CA ARG A 143 7.44 -27.36 -21.19
C ARG A 143 8.07 -27.14 -19.83
N SER A 144 9.26 -26.54 -19.83
CA SER A 144 9.85 -25.99 -18.62
C SER A 144 9.09 -24.72 -18.18
N ALA A 145 9.15 -24.44 -16.88
CA ALA A 145 8.58 -23.22 -16.32
C ALA A 145 9.20 -21.97 -16.95
N GLN A 146 8.35 -21.04 -17.41
CA GLN A 146 8.79 -19.84 -18.14
C GLN A 146 7.77 -18.73 -18.01
N VAL A 147 8.25 -17.52 -17.74
CA VAL A 147 7.45 -16.29 -17.76
C VAL A 147 7.43 -15.74 -19.19
N GLU A 148 6.24 -15.50 -19.72
CA GLU A 148 5.99 -14.82 -20.99
C GLU A 148 5.21 -13.53 -20.69
N TYR A 149 5.08 -12.62 -21.65
CA TYR A 149 4.59 -11.25 -21.44
C TYR A 149 3.42 -11.08 -20.46
N ASN A 150 2.32 -11.84 -20.61
CA ASN A 150 1.13 -11.76 -19.75
C ASN A 150 0.70 -13.13 -19.21
N ARG A 151 1.59 -14.09 -19.26
CA ARG A 151 1.32 -15.45 -18.81
C ARG A 151 2.56 -16.14 -18.26
N LEU A 152 2.30 -17.06 -17.37
CA LEU A 152 3.29 -18.00 -16.82
C LEU A 152 2.99 -19.39 -17.36
N VAL A 153 3.97 -20.04 -17.96
CA VAL A 153 3.89 -21.46 -18.31
C VAL A 153 4.49 -22.27 -17.17
N LEU A 154 3.77 -23.26 -16.67
CA LEU A 154 4.20 -24.16 -15.61
C LEU A 154 4.02 -25.62 -16.03
N PRO A 155 4.95 -26.53 -15.68
CA PRO A 155 4.76 -27.97 -15.89
C PRO A 155 3.64 -28.55 -14.99
N SER A 156 3.43 -27.96 -13.82
CA SER A 156 2.36 -28.32 -12.87
C SER A 156 2.06 -27.15 -11.95
N ILE A 157 0.87 -27.13 -11.40
CA ILE A 157 0.45 -26.14 -10.39
C ILE A 157 0.09 -26.82 -9.09
N ASN A 158 0.46 -26.16 -7.99
CA ASN A 158 0.07 -26.53 -6.63
C ASN A 158 -0.30 -25.27 -5.84
N GLN A 159 -0.71 -25.42 -4.59
CA GLN A 159 -1.14 -24.29 -3.76
C GLN A 159 -0.01 -23.28 -3.49
N GLU A 160 1.25 -23.74 -3.35
CA GLU A 160 2.39 -22.86 -3.10
C GLU A 160 2.68 -22.00 -4.33
N ARG A 161 2.71 -22.62 -5.51
CA ARG A 161 2.92 -21.92 -6.79
C ARG A 161 1.83 -20.93 -7.09
N LEU A 162 0.56 -21.32 -6.86
CA LEU A 162 -0.58 -20.43 -7.04
C LEU A 162 -0.50 -19.22 -6.09
N GLY A 163 -0.18 -19.46 -4.81
CA GLY A 163 -0.02 -18.39 -3.82
C GLY A 163 1.09 -17.40 -4.20
N ALA A 164 2.25 -17.90 -4.64
CA ALA A 164 3.37 -17.07 -5.06
C ALA A 164 3.03 -16.18 -6.27
N VAL A 165 2.36 -16.74 -7.28
CA VAL A 165 1.92 -15.97 -8.45
C VAL A 165 0.87 -14.94 -8.06
N ALA A 166 -0.10 -15.31 -7.22
CA ALA A 166 -1.13 -14.39 -6.75
C ALA A 166 -0.52 -13.22 -5.94
N GLN A 167 0.48 -13.50 -5.09
CA GLN A 167 1.20 -12.48 -4.35
C GLN A 167 1.94 -11.52 -5.27
N THR A 168 2.69 -12.03 -6.25
CA THR A 168 3.46 -11.19 -7.18
C THR A 168 2.53 -10.29 -8.01
N LEU A 169 1.38 -10.83 -8.44
CA LEU A 169 0.38 -10.06 -9.18
C LEU A 169 -0.29 -8.98 -8.31
N ALA A 170 -0.58 -9.29 -7.03
CA ALA A 170 -1.09 -8.30 -6.08
C ALA A 170 -0.10 -7.15 -5.86
N GLN A 171 1.19 -7.47 -5.76
CA GLN A 171 2.26 -6.47 -5.66
C GLN A 171 2.34 -5.59 -6.90
N SER A 172 2.21 -6.16 -8.11
CA SER A 172 2.22 -5.42 -9.37
C SER A 172 1.13 -4.36 -9.40
N VAL A 173 -0.12 -4.74 -9.11
CA VAL A 173 -1.24 -3.77 -9.12
C VAL A 173 -1.13 -2.73 -8.00
N ALA A 174 -0.57 -3.09 -6.83
CA ALA A 174 -0.30 -2.14 -5.77
C ALA A 174 0.78 -1.13 -6.17
N MET A 175 1.87 -1.57 -6.81
CA MET A 175 2.90 -0.67 -7.34
C MET A 175 2.33 0.33 -8.34
N GLU A 176 1.46 -0.10 -9.24
CA GLU A 176 0.79 0.80 -10.19
C GLU A 176 -0.03 1.88 -9.48
N TYR A 177 -0.74 1.51 -8.42
CA TYR A 177 -1.46 2.46 -7.58
C TYR A 177 -0.52 3.51 -6.98
N TYR A 178 0.57 3.08 -6.33
CA TYR A 178 1.50 4.01 -5.69
C TYR A 178 2.23 4.88 -6.71
N GLU A 179 2.54 4.37 -7.90
CA GLU A 179 3.07 5.18 -9.00
C GLU A 179 2.12 6.32 -9.38
N ALA A 180 0.82 6.04 -9.47
CA ALA A 180 -0.19 7.04 -9.77
C ALA A 180 -0.30 8.09 -8.66
N VAL A 181 -0.34 7.68 -7.39
CA VAL A 181 -0.38 8.56 -6.21
C VAL A 181 0.83 9.49 -6.18
N VAL A 182 2.03 8.94 -6.31
CA VAL A 182 3.28 9.71 -6.27
C VAL A 182 3.40 10.64 -7.48
N THR A 183 2.97 10.21 -8.66
CA THR A 183 2.97 11.05 -9.85
C THR A 183 2.00 12.24 -9.70
N GLN A 184 0.82 12.01 -9.11
CA GLN A 184 -0.12 13.09 -8.81
C GLN A 184 0.45 14.08 -7.78
N ALA A 185 1.08 13.59 -6.72
CA ALA A 185 1.74 14.43 -5.72
C ALA A 185 2.86 15.28 -6.36
N LYS A 186 3.68 14.70 -7.23
CA LYS A 186 4.71 15.41 -7.98
C LYS A 186 4.12 16.56 -8.83
N VAL A 187 3.03 16.31 -9.55
CA VAL A 187 2.34 17.34 -10.36
C VAL A 187 1.87 18.49 -9.47
N GLN A 188 1.31 18.21 -8.28
CA GLN A 188 0.86 19.23 -7.34
C GLN A 188 2.03 20.09 -6.83
N VAL A 189 3.16 19.47 -6.49
CA VAL A 189 4.36 20.17 -6.02
C VAL A 189 4.97 21.04 -7.13
N LEU A 190 5.08 20.52 -8.34
CA LEU A 190 5.57 21.28 -9.50
C LEU A 190 4.67 22.49 -9.81
N ALA A 191 3.35 22.33 -9.74
CA ALA A 191 2.41 23.44 -9.92
C ALA A 191 2.56 24.51 -8.83
N MET A 192 2.87 24.10 -7.60
CA MET A 192 3.18 25.01 -6.49
C MET A 192 4.47 25.78 -6.74
N LEU A 193 5.54 25.11 -7.13
CA LEU A 193 6.83 25.74 -7.45
C LEU A 193 6.71 26.73 -8.63
N ASP A 194 5.96 26.36 -9.68
CA ASP A 194 5.73 27.27 -10.83
C ASP A 194 4.95 28.53 -10.40
N ARG A 195 3.97 28.39 -9.51
CA ARG A 195 3.25 29.55 -8.96
C ARG A 195 4.18 30.47 -8.17
N ILE A 196 5.08 29.91 -7.35
CA ILE A 196 6.08 30.68 -6.61
C ILE A 196 7.00 31.42 -7.58
N ARG A 197 7.47 30.73 -8.63
CA ARG A 197 8.33 31.30 -9.68
C ARG A 197 7.67 32.49 -10.37
N ARG A 198 6.38 32.37 -10.73
CA ARG A 198 5.63 33.44 -11.44
C ARG A 198 5.30 34.64 -10.54
N GLN A 199 4.97 34.40 -9.29
CA GLN A 199 4.49 35.44 -8.38
C GLN A 199 5.61 36.07 -7.54
N GLY A 200 6.81 35.49 -7.52
CA GLY A 200 7.96 35.96 -6.72
C GLY A 200 7.72 35.95 -5.20
N ARG A 201 6.65 35.33 -4.74
CA ARG A 201 6.27 35.24 -3.32
C ARG A 201 5.67 33.90 -2.96
N ILE A 202 5.89 33.46 -1.74
CA ILE A 202 5.34 32.24 -1.18
C ILE A 202 4.05 32.59 -0.42
N ALA A 203 2.91 32.49 -1.10
CA ALA A 203 1.58 32.77 -0.52
C ALA A 203 0.88 31.49 0.01
N ILE A 204 1.66 30.44 0.35
CA ILE A 204 1.12 29.14 0.79
C ILE A 204 1.20 29.06 2.31
N PRO A 205 0.09 28.71 3.02
CA PRO A 205 0.13 28.51 4.47
C PRO A 205 1.10 27.40 4.89
N ALA A 206 1.85 27.59 6.01
CA ALA A 206 2.77 26.57 6.51
C ALA A 206 2.07 25.24 6.78
N MET A 207 0.85 25.30 7.33
CA MET A 207 0.06 24.11 7.64
C MET A 207 -0.20 23.25 6.39
N ARG A 208 -0.43 23.88 5.23
CA ARG A 208 -0.62 23.15 3.97
C ARG A 208 0.67 22.51 3.46
N LEU A 209 1.82 23.18 3.62
CA LEU A 209 3.12 22.59 3.28
C LEU A 209 3.45 21.41 4.20
N ASN A 210 3.24 21.57 5.49
CA ASN A 210 3.46 20.50 6.46
C ASN A 210 2.54 19.30 6.21
N SER A 211 1.27 19.53 5.84
CA SER A 211 0.35 18.47 5.46
C SER A 211 0.88 17.70 4.24
N GLN A 212 1.33 18.38 3.21
CA GLN A 212 1.87 17.72 2.00
C GLN A 212 3.17 16.95 2.27
N ILE A 213 4.03 17.44 3.19
CA ILE A 213 5.23 16.69 3.62
C ILE A 213 4.80 15.43 4.39
N ALA A 214 3.80 15.55 5.26
CA ALA A 214 3.25 14.41 5.98
C ALA A 214 2.63 13.38 5.02
N ASP A 215 1.80 13.83 4.05
CA ASP A 215 1.18 12.98 3.04
C ASP A 215 2.25 12.22 2.22
N ALA A 216 3.33 12.90 1.79
CA ALA A 216 4.44 12.26 1.09
C ALA A 216 5.20 11.25 1.96
N SER A 217 5.35 11.53 3.26
CA SER A 217 6.00 10.62 4.21
C SER A 217 5.13 9.40 4.52
N MET A 218 3.82 9.57 4.59
CA MET A 218 2.86 8.47 4.74
C MET A 218 2.88 7.56 3.50
N ALA A 219 2.81 8.15 2.30
CA ALA A 219 2.91 7.39 1.05
C ALA A 219 4.22 6.58 0.98
N GLN A 220 5.35 7.14 1.46
CA GLN A 220 6.60 6.40 1.54
C GLN A 220 6.51 5.20 2.51
N ALA A 221 5.90 5.39 3.67
CA ALA A 221 5.74 4.32 4.65
C ALA A 221 4.85 3.20 4.13
N GLU A 222 3.77 3.53 3.43
CA GLU A 222 2.88 2.56 2.78
C GLU A 222 3.62 1.77 1.69
N VAL A 223 4.35 2.45 0.82
CA VAL A 223 5.16 1.81 -0.24
C VAL A 223 6.21 0.87 0.36
N VAL A 224 6.90 1.28 1.42
CA VAL A 224 7.84 0.41 2.15
C VAL A 224 7.13 -0.81 2.75
N GLY A 225 5.91 -0.63 3.28
CA GLY A 225 5.09 -1.73 3.79
C GLY A 225 4.77 -2.78 2.71
N VAL A 226 4.38 -2.33 1.51
CA VAL A 226 4.14 -3.24 0.37
C VAL A 226 5.41 -3.96 -0.06
N LEU A 227 6.57 -3.32 0.10
CA LEU A 227 7.84 -3.93 -0.28
C LEU A 227 8.35 -5.00 0.67
N HIS A 228 8.09 -4.89 1.96
CA HIS A 228 8.40 -6.01 2.87
C HIS A 228 7.68 -7.30 2.45
N LEU A 229 6.58 -7.16 1.70
CA LEU A 229 5.91 -8.30 1.05
C LEU A 229 6.64 -8.80 -0.21
N LEU A 230 7.67 -8.08 -0.71
CA LEU A 230 8.56 -8.56 -1.78
C LEU A 230 9.63 -9.53 -1.25
N ASP A 231 9.73 -9.69 0.06
CA ASP A 231 10.56 -10.74 0.62
C ASP A 231 10.04 -12.10 0.13
N LYS A 232 10.99 -12.96 -0.21
CA LYS A 232 10.69 -14.30 -0.72
C LYS A 232 9.80 -15.04 0.30
N PRO A 233 8.63 -15.56 -0.10
CA PRO A 233 7.81 -16.39 0.80
C PRO A 233 8.61 -17.58 1.31
N ASP A 234 8.51 -17.86 2.61
CA ASP A 234 9.24 -18.97 3.26
C ASP A 234 8.97 -20.33 2.60
N THR A 235 7.80 -20.50 2.00
CA THR A 235 7.39 -21.72 1.30
C THR A 235 8.19 -22.01 0.03
N LEU A 236 8.82 -20.98 -0.57
CA LEU A 236 9.63 -21.15 -1.78
C LEU A 236 11.07 -21.62 -1.52
N TRP A 237 11.51 -21.72 -0.26
CA TRP A 237 12.87 -22.15 0.08
C TRP A 237 13.16 -23.61 -0.32
N ASN A 238 12.12 -24.41 -0.49
CA ASN A 238 12.25 -25.84 -0.82
C ASN A 238 11.96 -26.17 -2.30
N ASP A 239 11.58 -25.17 -3.12
CA ASP A 239 11.29 -25.34 -4.55
C ASP A 239 12.18 -24.40 -5.37
N ALA A 240 13.35 -24.90 -5.80
CA ALA A 240 14.32 -24.13 -6.56
C ALA A 240 13.77 -23.68 -7.94
N GLU A 241 12.86 -24.45 -8.55
CA GLU A 241 12.19 -24.07 -9.80
C GLU A 241 11.27 -22.87 -9.54
N MET A 242 10.50 -22.92 -8.47
CA MET A 242 9.60 -21.82 -8.12
C MET A 242 10.33 -20.57 -7.65
N GLU A 243 11.50 -20.71 -7.01
CA GLU A 243 12.37 -19.56 -6.70
C GLU A 243 12.79 -18.82 -7.96
N SER A 244 13.23 -19.56 -8.98
CA SER A 244 13.59 -18.95 -10.27
C SER A 244 12.41 -18.26 -10.92
N ILE A 245 11.24 -18.90 -10.94
CA ILE A 245 10.00 -18.33 -11.48
C ILE A 245 9.59 -17.06 -10.73
N TYR A 246 9.67 -17.07 -9.41
CA TYR A 246 9.35 -15.90 -8.60
C TYR A 246 10.26 -14.71 -8.93
N LEU A 247 11.56 -14.94 -9.11
CA LEU A 247 12.48 -13.90 -9.56
C LEU A 247 12.17 -13.43 -10.98
N ASP A 248 11.85 -14.35 -11.89
CA ASP A 248 11.48 -14.03 -13.26
C ASP A 248 10.15 -13.23 -13.32
N LEU A 249 9.15 -13.55 -12.48
CA LEU A 249 7.93 -12.78 -12.34
C LEU A 249 8.19 -11.38 -11.79
N ARG A 250 9.02 -11.25 -10.76
CA ARG A 250 9.41 -9.94 -10.23
C ARG A 250 10.07 -9.07 -11.28
N ASN A 251 10.94 -9.69 -12.10
CA ASN A 251 11.59 -9.00 -13.22
C ASN A 251 10.60 -8.66 -14.33
N ALA A 252 9.69 -9.57 -14.68
CA ALA A 252 8.68 -9.35 -15.72
C ALA A 252 7.68 -8.23 -15.36
N PHE A 253 7.41 -8.03 -14.07
CA PHE A 253 6.59 -6.92 -13.56
C PHE A 253 7.43 -5.69 -13.16
N ASP A 254 8.75 -5.70 -13.38
CA ASP A 254 9.70 -4.63 -13.04
C ASP A 254 9.58 -4.14 -11.58
N LEU A 255 9.19 -5.02 -10.64
CA LEU A 255 8.78 -4.60 -9.30
C LEU A 255 9.88 -3.83 -8.57
N GLU A 256 11.14 -4.27 -8.66
CA GLU A 256 12.25 -3.61 -7.99
C GLU A 256 12.60 -2.25 -8.62
N GLU A 257 12.56 -2.12 -9.94
CA GLU A 257 12.84 -0.87 -10.63
C GLU A 257 11.72 0.15 -10.40
N ARG A 258 10.47 -0.29 -10.47
CA ARG A 258 9.29 0.53 -10.16
C ARG A 258 9.35 1.07 -8.74
N PHE A 259 9.71 0.24 -7.79
CA PHE A 259 9.92 0.68 -6.41
C PHE A 259 10.99 1.76 -6.30
N LYS A 260 12.21 1.51 -6.80
CA LYS A 260 13.29 2.51 -6.78
C LYS A 260 12.86 3.83 -7.43
N SER A 261 12.06 3.75 -8.50
CA SER A 261 11.49 4.93 -9.16
C SER A 261 10.50 5.68 -8.27
N ILE A 262 9.62 4.96 -7.54
CA ILE A 262 8.68 5.55 -6.59
C ILE A 262 9.45 6.23 -5.44
N GLU A 263 10.39 5.53 -4.83
CA GLU A 263 11.21 6.05 -3.73
C GLU A 263 11.96 7.33 -4.13
N TYR A 264 12.61 7.33 -5.30
CA TYR A 264 13.28 8.51 -5.84
C TYR A 264 12.32 9.68 -6.05
N LYS A 265 11.12 9.42 -6.59
CA LYS A 265 10.10 10.47 -6.79
C LYS A 265 9.62 11.04 -5.45
N ILE A 266 9.38 10.20 -4.44
CA ILE A 266 8.96 10.63 -3.10
C ILE A 266 10.03 11.51 -2.46
N GLU A 267 11.30 11.10 -2.51
CA GLU A 267 12.40 11.89 -1.96
C GLU A 267 12.54 13.25 -2.66
N THR A 268 12.39 13.28 -3.99
CA THR A 268 12.36 14.53 -4.77
C THR A 268 11.21 15.46 -4.35
N ILE A 269 10.03 14.91 -4.07
CA ILE A 269 8.87 15.66 -3.60
C ILE A 269 9.15 16.26 -2.22
N LYS A 270 9.66 15.45 -1.28
CA LYS A 270 9.98 15.88 0.08
C LYS A 270 11.02 17.01 0.10
N GLU A 271 12.09 16.85 -0.68
CA GLU A 271 13.13 17.87 -0.79
C GLU A 271 12.58 19.18 -1.40
N SER A 272 11.76 19.09 -2.44
CA SER A 272 11.11 20.25 -3.05
C SER A 272 10.21 21.00 -2.06
N LEU A 273 9.43 20.27 -1.27
CA LEU A 273 8.58 20.86 -0.23
C LEU A 273 9.38 21.48 0.91
N ARG A 274 10.50 20.86 1.29
CA ARG A 274 11.41 21.38 2.31
C ARG A 274 12.03 22.72 1.87
N ILE A 275 12.53 22.80 0.64
CA ILE A 275 13.07 24.05 0.09
C ILE A 275 12.01 25.16 0.12
N VAL A 276 10.76 24.87 -0.24
CA VAL A 276 9.67 25.86 -0.17
C VAL A 276 9.39 26.30 1.25
N LEU A 277 9.43 25.38 2.22
CA LEU A 277 9.22 25.69 3.64
C LEU A 277 10.33 26.58 4.19
N GLU A 278 11.58 26.26 3.88
CA GLU A 278 12.75 27.06 4.30
C GLU A 278 12.73 28.48 3.71
N ALA A 279 12.46 28.58 2.41
CA ALA A 279 12.32 29.88 1.74
C ALA A 279 11.19 30.74 2.33
N ARG A 280 10.07 30.11 2.70
CA ARG A 280 8.97 30.79 3.39
C ARG A 280 9.37 31.31 4.77
N ASN A 281 10.05 30.49 5.57
CA ASN A 281 10.48 30.85 6.90
C ASN A 281 11.51 32.01 6.84
N SER A 282 12.43 31.99 5.89
CA SER A 282 13.37 33.09 5.63
C SER A 282 12.64 34.41 5.29
N ALA A 283 11.63 34.35 4.42
CA ALA A 283 10.84 35.53 4.08
C ALA A 283 10.05 36.12 5.27
N LEU A 284 9.61 35.29 6.20
CA LEU A 284 8.99 35.75 7.46
C LEU A 284 9.99 36.41 8.39
N ALA A 285 11.18 35.84 8.54
CA ALA A 285 12.26 36.41 9.35
C ALA A 285 12.65 37.80 8.83
N GLN A 286 12.83 37.97 7.52
CA GLN A 286 13.16 39.28 6.92
C GLN A 286 12.04 40.32 7.16
N ARG A 287 10.77 39.92 7.10
CA ARG A 287 9.66 40.86 7.42
C ARG A 287 9.65 41.30 8.87
N LEU A 288 9.92 40.39 9.81
CA LEU A 288 10.05 40.73 11.23
C LEU A 288 11.24 41.67 11.49
N GLU A 289 12.36 41.43 10.83
CA GLU A 289 13.53 42.32 10.91
C GLU A 289 13.20 43.74 10.42
N ILE A 290 12.52 43.89 9.27
CA ILE A 290 12.10 45.21 8.77
C ILE A 290 11.13 45.86 9.76
N ILE A 291 10.20 45.16 10.38
CA ILE A 291 9.26 45.70 11.37
C ILE A 291 10.04 46.22 12.58
N ILE A 292 11.03 45.47 13.08
CA ILE A 292 11.88 45.88 14.21
C ILE A 292 12.65 47.14 13.84
N ILE A 293 13.28 47.19 12.66
CA ILE A 293 14.00 48.38 12.19
C ILE A 293 13.12 49.62 12.15
N VAL A 294 11.88 49.47 11.61
CA VAL A 294 10.90 50.55 11.56
C VAL A 294 10.50 51.02 12.96
N LEU A 295 10.23 50.10 13.90
CA LEU A 295 9.87 50.43 15.26
C LEU A 295 10.99 51.17 15.99
N VAL A 296 12.23 50.70 15.87
CA VAL A 296 13.43 51.37 16.43
C VAL A 296 13.59 52.74 15.80
N GLY A 297 13.40 52.88 14.48
CA GLY A 297 13.46 54.17 13.78
C GLY A 297 12.41 55.16 14.30
N VAL A 298 11.19 54.71 14.53
CA VAL A 298 10.12 55.53 15.13
C VAL A 298 10.48 55.94 16.58
N GLU A 299 10.98 55.03 17.38
CA GLU A 299 11.41 55.33 18.78
C GLU A 299 12.50 56.37 18.82
N VAL A 300 13.54 56.24 18.00
CA VAL A 300 14.62 57.22 17.86
C VAL A 300 14.08 58.58 17.42
N MET A 301 13.19 58.61 16.45
CA MET A 301 12.54 59.82 15.98
C MET A 301 11.76 60.52 17.11
N PHE A 302 10.94 59.79 17.87
CA PHE A 302 10.22 60.32 19.03
C PHE A 302 11.19 60.81 20.11
N SER A 303 12.29 60.10 20.36
CA SER A 303 13.32 60.51 21.33
C SER A 303 13.97 61.86 20.95
N ILE A 304 14.28 62.04 19.66
CA ILE A 304 14.81 63.28 19.14
C ILE A 304 13.83 64.42 19.23
N PHE A 305 12.56 64.24 18.76
CA PHE A 305 11.54 65.24 18.85
C PHE A 305 11.17 65.61 20.29
N GLY A 306 11.10 64.64 21.21
CA GLY A 306 10.86 64.86 22.63
C GLY A 306 11.94 65.70 23.26
N ARG A 307 13.22 65.55 22.87
CA ARG A 307 14.30 66.38 23.32
C ARG A 307 14.21 67.83 22.78
N PHE A 308 13.86 68.00 21.53
CA PHE A 308 13.65 69.34 20.95
C PHE A 308 12.49 70.09 21.62
N HIS A 309 11.45 69.40 22.03
CA HIS A 309 10.30 70.01 22.77
C HIS A 309 10.62 70.38 24.20
N LEU A 310 11.65 69.75 24.84
CA LEU A 310 12.12 70.06 26.17
C LEU A 310 13.20 71.17 26.22
N PHE A 311 13.81 71.51 25.09
CA PHE A 311 14.84 72.55 24.97
C PHE A 311 14.40 73.78 24.17
N GLY A 312 13.11 73.81 23.76
CA GLY A 312 12.51 74.92 23.03
C GLY A 312 11.76 75.86 24.00
N TRP A 313 12.52 76.60 24.74
CA TRP A 313 12.16 77.85 25.34
C TRP A 313 13.28 78.79 25.12
#